data_1b5c28a0eb02946c8410808e9ced6f54
#
_entry.id   1b5c28a0eb02946c8410808e9ced6f54
#
_cell.length_a   1.000
_cell.length_b   1.000
_cell.length_c   1.000
_cell.angle_alpha   90.00
_cell.angle_beta   90.00
_cell.angle_gamma   90.00
#
_symmetry.space_group_name_H-M   'P 1'
#
loop_
_entity.id
_entity.type
_entity.pdbx_description
1 polymer ?
#
loop_
_entity_poly.entity_id
_entity_poly.type
_entity_poly.pdbx_seq_one_letter_code
_entity_poly.pdbx_strand_id
1 'polypeptide(L)'
;MKQTQLLIIVGALIAAALGIFSYKVTRLGFPVVPNLDSDTWTIEAKISFRGRGDPVTLRLALPNSEGPFTVVDESFVASGFGVETDNSEAGRQAIFERRAQDGSAVLFYSAKLISVDQRYSSQNRPTPDAVSDFRRSERRRAIQENATPLLVALDSVLTEALEKSAGERSFIAQLARLSSDEGDDRISTIIEGGPPEISNASDRLVFLLNAAGTPARHVQGIILDTDTRQAPLQTWIEYWLGDRWVSASGTTAEPLDDARALPIVYDRQPIVSGDGFTRLGVSWSVARNFESQLSRALERGQEYAPWVNATSLLSLPIDLQLVFRVLLLIPLGALIIVILKQVIGMPAFGTFMPVLIALAFRETQLITGIMLFVGIVAVGLLLRAYFNQLQLLLVPRLAAVLIIVTFVMMFIALAGEAMGIQTGLSISLFPLVIITMTIERMSLTWEEDGASEALKKAAGSLAGAIPAYYILTSEYIEHIAIVFPELLLIVLAGVLLLGRYTGYKVTEYFRFKVLANEGRN
;
A
#
# COMPACT_ATOMS: atom_id res chain seq x y z
N MET A 1 -9.53 35.55 36.03
CA MET A 1 -10.69 35.00 35.30
C MET A 1 -10.30 34.16 34.07
N LYS A 2 -9.60 34.70 33.06
CA LYS A 2 -9.28 33.94 31.82
C LYS A 2 -8.39 32.67 32.03
N GLN A 3 -7.57 32.66 33.08
CA GLN A 3 -6.67 31.51 33.38
C GLN A 3 -7.44 30.34 34.01
N THR A 4 -8.32 30.62 34.92
CA THR A 4 -9.18 29.62 35.57
C THR A 4 -10.14 28.98 34.58
N GLN A 5 -10.70 29.77 33.66
CA GLN A 5 -11.57 29.25 32.57
C GLN A 5 -10.84 28.27 31.67
N LEU A 6 -9.58 28.58 31.25
CA LEU A 6 -8.78 27.69 30.43
C LEU A 6 -8.52 26.35 31.16
N LEU A 7 -8.11 26.41 32.43
CA LEU A 7 -7.83 25.21 33.22
C LEU A 7 -9.08 24.35 33.43
N ILE A 8 -10.24 24.99 33.60
CA ILE A 8 -11.53 24.27 33.70
C ILE A 8 -11.84 23.55 32.37
N ILE A 9 -11.69 24.24 31.24
CA ILE A 9 -11.93 23.63 29.91
C ILE A 9 -10.97 22.47 29.67
N VAL A 10 -9.67 22.66 29.92
CA VAL A 10 -8.65 21.62 29.78
C VAL A 10 -8.96 20.42 30.68
N GLY A 11 -9.30 20.69 31.95
CA GLY A 11 -9.68 19.63 32.90
C GLY A 11 -10.92 18.86 32.46
N ALA A 12 -11.94 19.57 31.93
CA ALA A 12 -13.15 18.92 31.41
C ALA A 12 -12.85 18.04 30.18
N LEU A 13 -12.02 18.53 29.23
CA LEU A 13 -11.63 17.76 28.05
C LEU A 13 -10.86 16.48 28.42
N ILE A 14 -9.89 16.58 29.33
CA ILE A 14 -9.12 15.42 29.82
C ILE A 14 -10.02 14.45 30.56
N ALA A 15 -10.90 14.93 31.44
CA ALA A 15 -11.83 14.07 32.19
C ALA A 15 -12.81 13.35 31.26
N ALA A 16 -13.35 14.04 30.24
CA ALA A 16 -14.22 13.41 29.24
C ALA A 16 -13.49 12.34 28.44
N ALA A 17 -12.29 12.64 27.94
CA ALA A 17 -11.49 11.68 27.16
C ALA A 17 -11.14 10.43 27.99
N LEU A 18 -10.62 10.61 29.20
CA LEU A 18 -10.26 9.51 30.08
C LEU A 18 -11.47 8.71 30.55
N GLY A 19 -12.62 9.37 30.77
CA GLY A 19 -13.86 8.70 31.12
C GLY A 19 -14.34 7.76 30.01
N ILE A 20 -14.41 8.24 28.77
CA ILE A 20 -14.81 7.43 27.60
C ILE A 20 -13.78 6.31 27.34
N PHE A 21 -12.49 6.63 27.34
CA PHE A 21 -11.40 5.66 27.19
C PHE A 21 -11.48 4.54 28.23
N SER A 22 -11.58 4.91 29.53
CA SER A 22 -11.69 3.92 30.60
C SER A 22 -12.92 3.04 30.44
N TYR A 23 -14.07 3.61 30.07
CA TYR A 23 -15.30 2.85 29.82
C TYR A 23 -15.11 1.84 28.66
N LYS A 24 -14.54 2.26 27.54
CA LYS A 24 -14.26 1.39 26.40
C LYS A 24 -13.32 0.24 26.77
N VAL A 25 -12.23 0.53 27.50
CA VAL A 25 -11.24 -0.49 27.88
C VAL A 25 -11.79 -1.44 28.95
N THR A 26 -12.38 -0.92 30.03
CA THR A 26 -12.75 -1.74 31.19
C THR A 26 -14.10 -2.43 31.04
N ARG A 27 -15.08 -1.80 30.39
CA ARG A 27 -16.45 -2.36 30.27
C ARG A 27 -16.66 -3.06 28.92
N LEU A 28 -16.16 -2.49 27.83
CA LEU A 28 -16.37 -3.06 26.49
C LEU A 28 -15.21 -3.95 26.04
N GLY A 29 -14.03 -3.84 26.68
CA GLY A 29 -12.86 -4.69 26.39
C GLY A 29 -12.14 -4.31 25.09
N PHE A 30 -12.19 -3.03 24.68
CA PHE A 30 -11.44 -2.57 23.52
C PHE A 30 -9.92 -2.72 23.75
N PRO A 31 -9.17 -3.31 22.80
CA PRO A 31 -7.74 -3.54 22.96
C PRO A 31 -6.95 -2.23 22.86
N VAL A 32 -6.06 -1.99 23.83
CA VAL A 32 -5.17 -0.80 23.83
C VAL A 32 -3.94 -1.02 22.96
N VAL A 33 -3.52 -2.27 22.79
CA VAL A 33 -2.38 -2.65 21.97
C VAL A 33 -2.88 -3.28 20.67
N PRO A 34 -2.35 -2.88 19.51
CA PRO A 34 -2.66 -3.58 18.28
C PRO A 34 -2.24 -5.04 18.40
N ASN A 35 -3.16 -5.97 18.13
CA ASN A 35 -2.83 -7.38 18.11
C ASN A 35 -2.08 -7.68 16.80
N LEU A 36 -0.76 -7.61 16.85
CA LEU A 36 0.12 -7.80 15.69
C LEU A 36 0.11 -9.26 15.19
N ASP A 37 -0.43 -10.17 15.98
CA ASP A 37 -0.47 -11.60 15.68
C ASP A 37 -1.76 -12.05 14.97
N SER A 38 -2.71 -11.18 14.70
CA SER A 38 -3.88 -11.55 13.93
C SER A 38 -3.63 -11.39 12.43
N ASP A 39 -3.38 -12.50 11.75
CA ASP A 39 -3.28 -12.59 10.29
C ASP A 39 -4.68 -12.53 9.62
N THR A 40 -5.49 -11.58 10.06
CA THR A 40 -6.84 -11.36 9.53
C THR A 40 -6.84 -10.14 8.63
N TRP A 41 -7.33 -10.32 7.40
CA TRP A 41 -7.38 -9.29 6.38
C TRP A 41 -8.82 -9.08 5.91
N THR A 42 -9.17 -7.86 5.56
CA THR A 42 -10.38 -7.57 4.78
C THR A 42 -9.96 -7.08 3.41
N ILE A 43 -10.51 -7.70 2.39
CA ILE A 43 -10.39 -7.25 1.01
C ILE A 43 -11.75 -6.72 0.54
N GLU A 44 -11.72 -5.71 -0.31
CA GLU A 44 -12.92 -5.17 -0.95
C GLU A 44 -12.65 -4.95 -2.43
N ALA A 45 -13.53 -5.47 -3.28
CA ALA A 45 -13.54 -5.18 -4.70
C ALA A 45 -14.67 -4.19 -5.01
N LYS A 46 -14.31 -3.07 -5.62
CA LYS A 46 -15.26 -2.09 -6.18
C LYS A 46 -15.27 -2.24 -7.69
N ILE A 47 -16.41 -2.62 -8.23
CA ILE A 47 -16.61 -2.83 -9.65
C ILE A 47 -17.50 -1.71 -10.17
N SER A 48 -16.98 -0.92 -11.10
CA SER A 48 -17.70 0.18 -11.75
C SER A 48 -17.87 -0.10 -13.23
N PHE A 49 -19.04 0.10 -13.78
CA PHE A 49 -19.31 -0.08 -15.20
C PHE A 49 -20.48 0.79 -15.67
N ARG A 50 -20.68 0.85 -16.97
CA ARG A 50 -21.81 1.53 -17.58
C ARG A 50 -22.66 0.55 -18.38
N GLY A 51 -23.90 0.33 -17.95
CA GLY A 51 -24.89 -0.46 -18.68
C GLY A 51 -25.35 0.24 -19.97
N ARG A 52 -25.82 -0.55 -20.93
CA ARG A 52 -26.32 -0.11 -22.24
C ARG A 52 -27.84 -0.14 -22.37
N GLY A 53 -28.55 -0.48 -21.29
CA GLY A 53 -29.98 -0.74 -21.31
C GLY A 53 -30.35 -2.20 -21.58
N ASP A 54 -29.36 -3.04 -21.89
CA ASP A 54 -29.49 -4.48 -22.12
C ASP A 54 -29.42 -5.26 -20.80
N PRO A 55 -29.77 -6.57 -20.80
CA PRO A 55 -29.47 -7.45 -19.69
C PRO A 55 -27.96 -7.47 -19.39
N VAL A 56 -27.62 -7.36 -18.11
CA VAL A 56 -26.23 -7.41 -17.65
C VAL A 56 -26.01 -8.69 -16.88
N THR A 57 -24.98 -9.44 -17.28
CA THR A 57 -24.42 -10.54 -16.50
C THR A 57 -22.94 -10.22 -16.26
N LEU A 58 -22.54 -10.11 -15.01
CA LEU A 58 -21.15 -9.84 -14.61
C LEU A 58 -20.68 -10.97 -13.69
N ARG A 59 -19.54 -11.56 -13.98
CA ARG A 59 -18.87 -12.59 -13.18
C ARG A 59 -17.61 -12.03 -12.58
N LEU A 60 -17.50 -12.09 -11.26
CA LEU A 60 -16.31 -11.71 -10.49
C LEU A 60 -15.66 -12.98 -9.94
N ALA A 61 -14.39 -13.20 -10.21
CA ALA A 61 -13.62 -14.25 -9.56
C ALA A 61 -13.41 -13.90 -8.08
N LEU A 62 -13.67 -14.86 -7.21
CA LEU A 62 -13.55 -14.75 -5.76
C LEU A 62 -12.30 -15.50 -5.26
N PRO A 63 -11.70 -15.07 -4.14
CA PRO A 63 -10.64 -15.83 -3.50
C PRO A 63 -11.08 -17.25 -3.19
N ASN A 64 -10.21 -18.21 -3.45
CA ASN A 64 -10.48 -19.61 -3.15
C ASN A 64 -10.25 -19.89 -1.66
N SER A 65 -11.17 -20.59 -1.03
CA SER A 65 -11.07 -21.01 0.38
C SER A 65 -10.04 -22.13 0.61
N GLU A 66 -9.53 -22.75 -0.46
CA GLU A 66 -8.55 -23.84 -0.40
C GLU A 66 -7.09 -23.35 -0.45
N GLY A 67 -6.89 -22.02 -0.44
CA GLY A 67 -5.57 -21.39 -0.47
C GLY A 67 -4.92 -21.20 0.93
N PRO A 68 -3.89 -20.35 1.01
CA PRO A 68 -3.25 -19.97 2.27
C PRO A 68 -4.17 -19.14 3.17
N PHE A 69 -5.34 -18.76 2.70
CA PHE A 69 -6.33 -17.99 3.42
C PHE A 69 -7.68 -18.70 3.43
N THR A 70 -8.34 -18.65 4.59
CA THR A 70 -9.74 -19.07 4.72
C THR A 70 -10.63 -17.83 4.72
N VAL A 71 -11.67 -17.85 3.88
CA VAL A 71 -12.71 -16.83 3.86
C VAL A 71 -13.67 -17.10 5.01
N VAL A 72 -13.78 -16.15 5.94
CA VAL A 72 -14.61 -16.30 7.15
C VAL A 72 -15.97 -15.63 6.98
N ASP A 73 -15.99 -14.51 6.28
CA ASP A 73 -17.20 -13.72 6.05
C ASP A 73 -17.14 -13.08 4.68
N GLU A 74 -18.27 -13.06 3.98
CA GLU A 74 -18.41 -12.44 2.66
C GLU A 74 -19.69 -11.62 2.59
N SER A 75 -19.57 -10.47 1.97
CA SER A 75 -20.74 -9.61 1.73
C SER A 75 -20.71 -9.00 0.33
N PHE A 76 -21.89 -8.85 -0.24
CA PHE A 76 -22.10 -8.27 -1.57
C PHE A 76 -23.06 -7.09 -1.46
N VAL A 77 -22.65 -5.93 -1.97
CA VAL A 77 -23.51 -4.75 -2.09
C VAL A 77 -23.75 -4.50 -3.57
N ALA A 78 -24.90 -4.97 -4.05
CA ALA A 78 -25.27 -4.97 -5.47
C ALA A 78 -26.70 -4.47 -5.64
N SER A 79 -26.95 -3.18 -5.48
CA SER A 79 -28.30 -2.60 -5.49
C SER A 79 -29.04 -2.89 -6.81
N GLY A 80 -30.10 -3.68 -6.71
CA GLY A 80 -30.96 -4.04 -7.85
C GLY A 80 -30.43 -5.16 -8.74
N PHE A 81 -29.34 -5.86 -8.34
CA PHE A 81 -28.83 -7.06 -8.99
C PHE A 81 -29.16 -8.30 -8.17
N GLY A 82 -29.47 -9.40 -8.84
CA GLY A 82 -29.41 -10.73 -8.25
C GLY A 82 -27.95 -11.14 -8.10
N VAL A 83 -27.60 -11.78 -6.99
CA VAL A 83 -26.25 -12.27 -6.72
C VAL A 83 -26.31 -13.76 -6.45
N GLU A 84 -25.52 -14.53 -7.19
CA GLU A 84 -25.34 -15.97 -7.00
C GLU A 84 -23.84 -16.27 -6.92
N THR A 85 -23.44 -17.19 -6.06
CA THR A 85 -22.06 -17.68 -5.98
C THR A 85 -21.98 -19.07 -6.56
N ASP A 86 -21.10 -19.24 -7.54
CA ASP A 86 -20.82 -20.52 -8.19
C ASP A 86 -19.41 -21.02 -7.81
N ASN A 87 -19.32 -22.30 -7.48
CA ASN A 87 -18.08 -23.01 -7.18
C ASN A 87 -17.83 -24.02 -8.32
N SER A 88 -17.33 -23.53 -9.44
CA SER A 88 -16.97 -24.38 -10.58
C SER A 88 -15.54 -24.92 -10.47
N GLU A 89 -15.19 -25.90 -11.32
CA GLU A 89 -13.81 -26.39 -11.46
C GLU A 89 -12.82 -25.27 -11.86
N ALA A 90 -13.34 -24.19 -12.49
CA ALA A 90 -12.56 -23.02 -12.87
C ALA A 90 -12.27 -22.05 -11.70
N GLY A 91 -12.83 -22.31 -10.50
CA GLY A 91 -12.69 -21.48 -9.31
C GLY A 91 -14.02 -20.92 -8.82
N ARG A 92 -13.98 -20.20 -7.70
CA ARG A 92 -15.15 -19.53 -7.12
C ARG A 92 -15.47 -18.25 -7.86
N GLN A 93 -16.75 -18.02 -8.17
CA GLN A 93 -17.19 -16.82 -8.86
C GLN A 93 -18.47 -16.26 -8.22
N ALA A 94 -18.60 -14.94 -8.19
CA ALA A 94 -19.89 -14.28 -7.94
C ALA A 94 -20.49 -13.83 -9.27
N ILE A 95 -21.74 -14.18 -9.50
CA ILE A 95 -22.51 -13.84 -10.70
C ILE A 95 -23.54 -12.78 -10.31
N PHE A 96 -23.42 -11.60 -10.93
CA PHE A 96 -24.35 -10.50 -10.74
C PHE A 96 -25.22 -10.37 -12.00
N GLU A 97 -26.53 -10.44 -11.82
CA GLU A 97 -27.47 -10.40 -12.94
C GLU A 97 -28.53 -9.33 -12.76
N ARG A 98 -28.86 -8.65 -13.86
CA ARG A 98 -29.94 -7.68 -13.93
C ARG A 98 -30.54 -7.64 -15.33
N ARG A 99 -31.87 -7.62 -15.42
CA ARG A 99 -32.59 -7.63 -16.70
C ARG A 99 -32.33 -6.43 -17.61
N ALA A 100 -32.13 -5.25 -17.02
CA ALA A 100 -31.78 -4.05 -17.76
C ALA A 100 -31.04 -3.09 -16.83
N GLN A 101 -29.92 -2.58 -17.28
CA GLN A 101 -29.14 -1.55 -16.57
C GLN A 101 -28.78 -0.47 -17.57
N ASP A 102 -29.26 0.75 -17.32
CA ASP A 102 -28.84 1.95 -18.05
C ASP A 102 -28.05 2.86 -17.12
N GLY A 103 -27.01 3.52 -17.70
CA GLY A 103 -26.14 4.41 -16.94
C GLY A 103 -25.08 3.69 -16.10
N SER A 104 -24.47 4.46 -15.19
CA SER A 104 -23.39 3.97 -14.33
C SER A 104 -23.92 3.14 -13.17
N ALA A 105 -23.25 2.03 -12.90
CA ALA A 105 -23.52 1.16 -11.76
C ALA A 105 -22.19 0.85 -11.02
N VAL A 106 -22.30 0.65 -9.71
CA VAL A 106 -21.19 0.26 -8.85
C VAL A 106 -21.64 -0.92 -7.99
N LEU A 107 -20.85 -1.96 -7.97
CA LEU A 107 -21.03 -3.15 -7.14
C LEU A 107 -19.83 -3.25 -6.19
N PHE A 108 -20.07 -3.79 -4.99
CA PHE A 108 -19.02 -4.04 -4.02
C PHE A 108 -19.07 -5.51 -3.57
N TYR A 109 -17.90 -6.08 -3.46
CA TYR A 109 -17.66 -7.35 -2.80
C TYR A 109 -16.68 -7.10 -1.65
N SER A 110 -16.96 -7.66 -0.49
CA SER A 110 -16.07 -7.59 0.67
C SER A 110 -15.91 -8.98 1.27
N ALA A 111 -14.70 -9.36 1.59
CA ALA A 111 -14.40 -10.62 2.26
C ALA A 111 -13.40 -10.44 3.40
N LYS A 112 -13.65 -11.18 4.48
CA LYS A 112 -12.74 -11.31 5.62
C LYS A 112 -11.96 -12.61 5.49
N LEU A 113 -10.63 -12.50 5.56
CA LEU A 113 -9.69 -13.58 5.34
C LEU A 113 -8.89 -13.81 6.62
N ILE A 114 -8.67 -15.06 6.97
CA ILE A 114 -7.73 -15.48 8.01
C ILE A 114 -6.62 -16.28 7.35
N SER A 115 -5.37 -15.94 7.63
CA SER A 115 -4.23 -16.77 7.23
C SER A 115 -4.27 -18.09 8.00
N VAL A 116 -4.12 -19.19 7.27
CA VAL A 116 -4.07 -20.53 7.85
C VAL A 116 -2.61 -20.96 7.90
N ASP A 117 -2.22 -21.61 8.99
CA ASP A 117 -0.84 -22.14 9.14
C ASP A 117 -0.44 -22.93 7.90
N GLN A 118 0.71 -22.61 7.33
CA GLN A 118 1.24 -23.16 6.07
C GLN A 118 1.19 -24.70 5.98
N ARG A 119 1.28 -25.39 7.11
CA ARG A 119 1.18 -26.86 7.18
C ARG A 119 -0.21 -27.41 6.87
N TYR A 120 -1.27 -26.63 7.19
CA TYR A 120 -2.66 -27.00 6.89
C TYR A 120 -3.05 -26.67 5.44
N SER A 121 -2.55 -25.55 4.94
CA SER A 121 -2.85 -25.08 3.58
C SER A 121 -2.27 -26.01 2.50
N SER A 122 -1.11 -26.62 2.75
CA SER A 122 -0.49 -27.54 1.78
C SER A 122 -1.22 -28.89 1.63
N GLN A 123 -1.97 -29.31 2.66
CA GLN A 123 -2.71 -30.57 2.62
C GLN A 123 -4.06 -30.47 1.88
N ASN A 124 -4.66 -29.26 1.80
CA ASN A 124 -5.98 -29.05 1.18
C ASN A 124 -5.90 -28.56 -0.27
N ARG A 125 -4.73 -28.24 -0.81
CA ARG A 125 -4.61 -27.89 -2.22
C ARG A 125 -4.75 -29.13 -3.08
N PRO A 126 -5.57 -29.11 -4.15
CA PRO A 126 -5.65 -30.22 -5.05
C PRO A 126 -4.26 -30.57 -5.58
N THR A 127 -3.87 -31.84 -5.44
CA THR A 127 -2.67 -32.34 -6.10
C THR A 127 -2.82 -32.04 -7.58
N PRO A 128 -1.80 -31.49 -8.23
CA PRO A 128 -1.87 -31.31 -9.67
C PRO A 128 -2.11 -32.68 -10.28
N ASP A 129 -3.11 -32.78 -11.14
CA ASP A 129 -3.21 -33.92 -12.03
C ASP A 129 -1.84 -34.12 -12.63
N ALA A 130 -1.33 -35.36 -12.60
CA ALA A 130 0.02 -35.69 -13.04
C ALA A 130 0.27 -35.08 -14.41
N VAL A 131 0.79 -33.83 -14.41
CA VAL A 131 0.99 -33.10 -15.63
C VAL A 131 2.12 -33.80 -16.36
N SER A 132 1.67 -34.41 -17.40
CA SER A 132 2.42 -34.95 -18.50
C SER A 132 3.74 -35.62 -18.15
N ASP A 133 3.74 -36.89 -18.34
CA ASP A 133 4.82 -37.83 -18.45
C ASP A 133 5.99 -37.42 -19.37
N PHE A 134 6.35 -36.16 -19.39
CA PHE A 134 7.55 -35.69 -20.10
C PHE A 134 8.80 -35.99 -19.28
N ARG A 135 8.88 -37.25 -18.81
CA ARG A 135 10.09 -37.78 -18.16
C ARG A 135 11.27 -37.75 -19.13
N ARG A 136 12.46 -37.55 -18.61
CA ARG A 136 13.70 -37.50 -19.39
C ARG A 136 13.83 -38.66 -20.39
N SER A 137 13.36 -39.86 -20.02
CA SER A 137 13.36 -41.05 -20.88
C SER A 137 12.39 -40.96 -22.05
N GLU A 138 11.21 -40.40 -21.84
CA GLU A 138 10.17 -40.22 -22.86
C GLU A 138 10.53 -39.11 -23.82
N ARG A 139 11.08 -38.00 -23.31
CA ARG A 139 11.61 -36.91 -24.12
C ARG A 139 12.73 -37.41 -25.06
N ARG A 140 13.69 -38.20 -24.55
CA ARG A 140 14.75 -38.80 -25.40
C ARG A 140 14.19 -39.76 -26.44
N ARG A 141 13.15 -40.53 -26.14
CA ARG A 141 12.47 -41.38 -27.12
C ARG A 141 11.77 -40.51 -28.17
N ALA A 142 11.02 -39.46 -27.77
CA ALA A 142 10.37 -38.57 -28.70
C ALA A 142 11.35 -37.87 -29.65
N ILE A 143 12.54 -37.51 -29.17
CA ILE A 143 13.62 -36.96 -30.01
C ILE A 143 14.17 -38.02 -30.96
N GLN A 144 14.32 -39.24 -30.54
CA GLN A 144 14.77 -40.36 -31.39
C GLN A 144 13.76 -40.72 -32.49
N GLU A 145 12.47 -40.61 -32.19
CA GLU A 145 11.39 -40.90 -33.13
C GLU A 145 11.12 -39.73 -34.09
N ASN A 146 11.15 -38.50 -33.60
CA ASN A 146 10.91 -37.31 -34.43
C ASN A 146 11.55 -36.05 -33.82
N ALA A 147 12.80 -35.80 -34.17
CA ALA A 147 13.57 -34.64 -33.67
C ALA A 147 13.05 -33.32 -34.25
N THR A 148 12.13 -32.68 -33.57
CA THR A 148 11.73 -31.29 -33.90
C THR A 148 12.70 -30.28 -33.29
N PRO A 149 12.94 -29.11 -33.91
CA PRO A 149 13.79 -28.07 -33.33
C PRO A 149 13.41 -27.70 -31.91
N LEU A 150 12.12 -27.62 -31.62
CA LEU A 150 11.57 -27.36 -30.27
C LEU A 150 12.01 -28.41 -29.26
N LEU A 151 11.87 -29.68 -29.56
CA LEU A 151 12.23 -30.78 -28.64
C LEU A 151 13.73 -30.81 -28.36
N VAL A 152 14.56 -30.56 -29.35
CA VAL A 152 16.02 -30.51 -29.22
C VAL A 152 16.43 -29.30 -28.34
N ALA A 153 15.88 -28.13 -28.60
CA ALA A 153 16.14 -26.92 -27.81
C ALA A 153 15.72 -27.14 -26.34
N LEU A 154 14.52 -27.69 -26.13
CA LEU A 154 13.97 -27.99 -24.81
C LEU A 154 14.83 -28.96 -24.02
N ASP A 155 15.26 -30.09 -24.64
CA ASP A 155 16.13 -31.10 -23.97
C ASP A 155 17.51 -30.51 -23.65
N SER A 156 18.05 -29.65 -24.51
CA SER A 156 19.31 -28.95 -24.26
C SER A 156 19.22 -28.01 -23.05
N VAL A 157 18.18 -27.18 -22.97
CA VAL A 157 17.96 -26.23 -21.85
C VAL A 157 17.75 -26.99 -20.53
N LEU A 158 16.93 -28.04 -20.55
CA LEU A 158 16.62 -28.80 -19.34
C LEU A 158 17.84 -29.64 -18.87
N THR A 159 18.65 -30.14 -19.80
CA THR A 159 19.87 -30.88 -19.46
C THR A 159 20.92 -29.95 -18.86
N GLU A 160 21.16 -28.80 -19.45
CA GLU A 160 22.06 -27.77 -18.90
C GLU A 160 21.64 -27.34 -17.50
N ALA A 161 20.34 -27.02 -17.29
CA ALA A 161 19.83 -26.68 -15.99
C ALA A 161 20.05 -27.77 -14.95
N LEU A 162 19.88 -29.04 -15.33
CA LEU A 162 20.08 -30.19 -14.46
C LEU A 162 21.55 -30.37 -14.09
N GLU A 163 22.47 -30.27 -15.04
CA GLU A 163 23.92 -30.44 -14.83
C GLU A 163 24.49 -29.36 -13.90
N LYS A 164 23.92 -28.14 -13.93
CA LYS A 164 24.32 -27.01 -13.09
C LYS A 164 23.61 -26.97 -11.73
N SER A 165 22.78 -27.94 -11.42
CA SER A 165 21.93 -27.97 -10.24
C SER A 165 22.36 -29.05 -9.24
N ALA A 166 22.38 -28.68 -7.96
CA ALA A 166 22.63 -29.58 -6.85
C ALA A 166 21.35 -30.22 -6.27
N GLY A 167 20.17 -29.76 -6.65
CA GLY A 167 18.88 -30.22 -6.16
C GLY A 167 17.72 -29.47 -6.82
N GLU A 168 16.50 -29.85 -6.48
CA GLU A 168 15.28 -29.39 -7.14
C GLU A 168 15.11 -27.84 -7.11
N ARG A 169 15.39 -27.19 -5.97
CA ARG A 169 15.35 -25.73 -5.88
C ARG A 169 16.37 -25.03 -6.77
N SER A 170 17.60 -25.57 -6.82
CA SER A 170 18.65 -25.00 -7.68
C SER A 170 18.34 -25.23 -9.15
N PHE A 171 17.67 -26.35 -9.50
CA PHE A 171 17.19 -26.63 -10.84
C PHE A 171 16.15 -25.58 -11.29
N ILE A 172 15.15 -25.29 -10.46
CA ILE A 172 14.13 -24.28 -10.74
C ILE A 172 14.76 -22.90 -10.92
N ALA A 173 15.70 -22.54 -10.06
CA ALA A 173 16.42 -21.26 -10.17
C ALA A 173 17.26 -21.16 -11.46
N GLN A 174 17.90 -22.28 -11.91
CA GLN A 174 18.62 -22.31 -13.18
C GLN A 174 17.66 -22.18 -14.38
N LEU A 175 16.51 -22.84 -14.33
CA LEU A 175 15.47 -22.68 -15.36
C LEU A 175 14.95 -21.24 -15.45
N ALA A 176 14.72 -20.58 -14.31
CA ALA A 176 14.31 -19.19 -14.28
C ALA A 176 15.35 -18.27 -14.94
N ARG A 177 16.63 -18.50 -14.64
CA ARG A 177 17.73 -17.76 -15.25
C ARG A 177 17.78 -17.96 -16.77
N LEU A 178 17.71 -19.21 -17.23
CA LEU A 178 17.73 -19.54 -18.66
C LEU A 178 16.50 -18.99 -19.37
N SER A 179 15.30 -19.07 -18.77
CA SER A 179 14.07 -18.55 -19.35
C SER A 179 14.08 -17.03 -19.53
N SER A 180 14.90 -16.31 -18.76
CA SER A 180 15.03 -14.84 -18.83
C SER A 180 16.10 -14.38 -19.83
N ASP A 181 16.92 -15.28 -20.34
CA ASP A 181 17.97 -14.96 -21.32
C ASP A 181 17.39 -14.96 -22.74
N GLU A 182 17.01 -13.79 -23.23
CA GLU A 182 16.46 -13.61 -24.58
C GLU A 182 17.53 -13.71 -25.69
N GLY A 183 18.80 -13.68 -25.34
CA GLY A 183 19.91 -13.84 -26.27
C GLY A 183 20.26 -15.32 -26.58
N ASP A 184 19.66 -16.28 -25.92
CA ASP A 184 19.88 -17.70 -26.16
C ASP A 184 19.04 -18.18 -27.35
N ASP A 185 19.70 -18.63 -28.43
CA ASP A 185 19.06 -19.16 -29.65
C ASP A 185 18.09 -20.32 -29.35
N ARG A 186 18.33 -21.09 -28.28
CA ARG A 186 17.46 -22.19 -27.85
C ARG A 186 16.14 -21.65 -27.32
N ILE A 187 16.20 -20.57 -26.56
CA ILE A 187 15.00 -19.90 -26.02
C ILE A 187 14.20 -19.28 -27.17
N SER A 188 14.85 -18.67 -28.15
CA SER A 188 14.19 -18.18 -29.37
C SER A 188 13.47 -19.30 -30.11
N THR A 189 14.12 -20.48 -30.25
CA THR A 189 13.51 -21.68 -30.88
C THR A 189 12.30 -22.19 -30.07
N ILE A 190 12.35 -22.13 -28.73
CA ILE A 190 11.22 -22.51 -27.86
C ILE A 190 10.06 -21.53 -28.01
N ILE A 191 10.33 -20.24 -28.16
CA ILE A 191 9.30 -19.22 -28.37
C ILE A 191 8.60 -19.43 -29.73
N GLU A 192 9.38 -19.66 -30.81
CA GLU A 192 8.85 -19.83 -32.15
C GLU A 192 8.09 -21.14 -32.36
N GLY A 193 8.58 -22.21 -31.73
CA GLY A 193 8.01 -23.57 -31.88
C GLY A 193 7.01 -23.96 -30.81
N GLY A 194 6.91 -23.20 -29.74
CA GLY A 194 6.04 -23.47 -28.59
C GLY A 194 4.60 -22.97 -28.74
N PRO A 195 3.77 -23.11 -27.70
CA PRO A 195 2.42 -22.55 -27.68
C PRO A 195 2.43 -21.02 -27.87
N PRO A 196 1.42 -20.45 -28.56
CA PRO A 196 1.37 -19.01 -28.86
C PRO A 196 1.24 -18.13 -27.59
N GLU A 197 1.00 -18.72 -26.46
CA GLU A 197 0.84 -18.07 -25.15
C GLU A 197 2.19 -17.72 -24.49
N ILE A 198 3.30 -18.25 -25.02
CA ILE A 198 4.65 -17.99 -24.50
C ILE A 198 5.13 -16.62 -24.99
N SER A 199 4.88 -15.58 -24.21
CA SER A 199 5.21 -14.21 -24.60
C SER A 199 6.30 -13.56 -23.73
N ASN A 200 6.42 -13.96 -22.46
CA ASN A 200 7.36 -13.35 -21.50
C ASN A 200 8.16 -14.42 -20.72
N ALA A 201 9.12 -13.98 -19.91
CA ALA A 201 9.97 -14.86 -19.12
C ALA A 201 9.18 -15.79 -18.17
N SER A 202 8.09 -15.28 -17.59
CA SER A 202 7.22 -16.08 -16.71
C SER A 202 6.52 -17.21 -17.46
N ASP A 203 6.08 -16.96 -18.70
CA ASP A 203 5.44 -17.96 -19.54
C ASP A 203 6.43 -19.07 -19.93
N ARG A 204 7.64 -18.63 -20.31
CA ARG A 204 8.73 -19.56 -20.64
C ARG A 204 9.08 -20.43 -19.45
N LEU A 205 9.15 -19.84 -18.25
CA LEU A 205 9.46 -20.58 -17.03
C LEU A 205 8.40 -21.63 -16.69
N VAL A 206 7.11 -21.26 -16.74
CA VAL A 206 6.00 -22.19 -16.51
C VAL A 206 6.02 -23.31 -17.55
N PHE A 207 6.25 -22.98 -18.81
CA PHE A 207 6.36 -23.98 -19.88
C PHE A 207 7.53 -24.95 -19.64
N LEU A 208 8.73 -24.42 -19.30
CA LEU A 208 9.93 -25.24 -19.03
C LEU A 208 9.74 -26.13 -17.79
N LEU A 209 9.12 -25.62 -16.72
CA LEU A 209 8.82 -26.40 -15.51
C LEU A 209 7.87 -27.55 -15.81
N ASN A 210 6.77 -27.28 -16.52
CA ASN A 210 5.82 -28.31 -16.93
C ASN A 210 6.49 -29.35 -17.85
N ALA A 211 7.31 -28.93 -18.80
CA ALA A 211 8.07 -29.82 -19.67
C ALA A 211 9.13 -30.62 -18.91
N ALA A 212 9.64 -30.12 -17.79
CA ALA A 212 10.54 -30.87 -16.89
C ALA A 212 9.81 -31.90 -16.03
N GLY A 213 8.47 -31.86 -15.98
CA GLY A 213 7.64 -32.70 -15.11
C GLY A 213 7.42 -32.09 -13.71
N THR A 214 7.75 -30.84 -13.54
CA THR A 214 7.42 -30.06 -12.33
C THR A 214 6.15 -29.25 -12.63
N PRO A 215 4.98 -29.61 -12.06
CA PRO A 215 3.75 -28.88 -12.32
C PRO A 215 3.91 -27.41 -11.93
N ALA A 216 3.55 -26.54 -12.85
CA ALA A 216 3.61 -25.09 -12.64
C ALA A 216 2.42 -24.40 -13.32
N ARG A 217 1.95 -23.31 -12.73
CA ARG A 217 0.81 -22.53 -13.22
C ARG A 217 0.98 -21.04 -12.96
N HIS A 218 0.28 -20.22 -13.73
CA HIS A 218 0.17 -18.80 -13.48
C HIS A 218 -0.88 -18.51 -12.41
N VAL A 219 -0.61 -17.54 -11.59
CA VAL A 219 -1.54 -17.05 -10.57
C VAL A 219 -1.64 -15.54 -10.67
N GLN A 220 -2.85 -15.02 -10.60
CA GLN A 220 -3.09 -13.60 -10.46
C GLN A 220 -3.85 -13.36 -9.16
N GLY A 221 -3.40 -12.39 -8.38
CA GLY A 221 -3.96 -12.11 -7.08
C GLY A 221 -3.43 -10.83 -6.45
N ILE A 222 -3.49 -10.74 -5.14
CA ILE A 222 -3.11 -9.58 -4.35
C ILE A 222 -2.07 -9.97 -3.31
N ILE A 223 -1.02 -9.16 -3.17
CA ILE A 223 -0.08 -9.31 -2.05
C ILE A 223 -0.59 -8.48 -0.86
N LEU A 224 -0.88 -9.17 0.24
CA LEU A 224 -1.39 -8.59 1.48
C LEU A 224 -0.22 -8.12 2.34
N ASP A 225 0.33 -6.95 2.04
CA ASP A 225 1.50 -6.41 2.75
C ASP A 225 1.14 -5.22 3.63
N THR A 226 0.44 -4.26 3.07
CA THR A 226 0.04 -3.02 3.74
C THR A 226 -1.39 -2.64 3.42
N ASP A 227 -1.99 -1.85 4.31
CA ASP A 227 -3.29 -1.25 4.07
C ASP A 227 -3.23 -0.35 2.84
N THR A 228 -4.05 -0.65 1.83
CA THR A 228 -4.08 0.14 0.60
C THR A 228 -5.46 0.24 0.00
N ARG A 229 -5.79 1.41 -0.54
CA ARG A 229 -7.07 1.68 -1.23
C ARG A 229 -7.12 1.17 -2.66
N GLN A 230 -5.95 1.00 -3.26
CA GLN A 230 -5.80 0.52 -4.62
C GLN A 230 -4.69 -0.54 -4.63
N ALA A 231 -5.04 -1.75 -4.20
CA ALA A 231 -4.14 -2.88 -4.26
C ALA A 231 -3.93 -3.29 -5.73
N PRO A 232 -2.70 -3.24 -6.23
CA PRO A 232 -2.43 -3.70 -7.58
C PRO A 232 -2.61 -5.21 -7.65
N LEU A 233 -3.27 -5.66 -8.71
CA LEU A 233 -3.27 -7.07 -9.05
C LEU A 233 -1.89 -7.45 -9.57
N GLN A 234 -1.28 -8.45 -8.94
CA GLN A 234 0.03 -8.95 -9.29
C GLN A 234 -0.08 -10.34 -9.90
N THR A 235 0.85 -10.67 -10.78
CA THR A 235 0.96 -12.00 -11.39
C THR A 235 2.25 -12.64 -10.90
N TRP A 236 2.14 -13.87 -10.41
CA TRP A 236 3.25 -14.72 -10.03
C TRP A 236 3.05 -16.12 -10.58
N ILE A 237 3.96 -17.03 -10.28
CA ILE A 237 3.83 -18.44 -10.61
C ILE A 237 3.70 -19.28 -9.33
N GLU A 238 3.01 -20.40 -9.45
CA GLU A 238 3.09 -21.47 -8.47
C GLU A 238 3.70 -22.69 -9.13
N TYR A 239 4.61 -23.36 -8.44
CA TYR A 239 5.19 -24.63 -8.86
C TYR A 239 5.15 -25.65 -7.72
N TRP A 240 5.07 -26.92 -8.11
CA TRP A 240 5.03 -28.01 -7.15
C TRP A 240 6.44 -28.39 -6.71
N LEU A 241 6.72 -28.36 -5.40
CA LEU A 241 8.01 -28.72 -4.85
C LEU A 241 7.83 -29.76 -3.73
N GLY A 242 8.25 -30.98 -4.00
CA GLY A 242 8.11 -32.10 -3.05
C GLY A 242 6.65 -32.47 -2.81
N ASP A 243 6.01 -31.87 -1.83
CA ASP A 243 4.65 -32.17 -1.37
C ASP A 243 3.70 -30.96 -1.37
N ARG A 244 4.15 -29.80 -1.85
CA ARG A 244 3.38 -28.55 -1.78
C ARG A 244 3.58 -27.65 -2.98
N TRP A 245 2.61 -26.78 -3.20
CA TRP A 245 2.74 -25.62 -4.06
C TRP A 245 3.61 -24.54 -3.40
N VAL A 246 4.47 -23.90 -4.16
CA VAL A 246 5.32 -22.78 -3.74
C VAL A 246 5.00 -21.60 -4.64
N SER A 247 4.55 -20.50 -4.06
CA SER A 247 4.38 -19.23 -4.77
C SER A 247 5.74 -18.57 -5.00
N ALA A 248 6.01 -18.10 -6.21
CA ALA A 248 7.31 -17.53 -6.56
C ALA A 248 7.20 -16.45 -7.64
N SER A 249 8.21 -15.60 -7.70
CA SER A 249 8.38 -14.63 -8.78
C SER A 249 8.44 -15.34 -10.14
N GLY A 250 7.66 -14.86 -11.10
CA GLY A 250 7.63 -15.44 -12.46
C GLY A 250 8.93 -15.26 -13.25
N THR A 251 9.86 -14.41 -12.82
CA THR A 251 11.11 -14.13 -13.52
C THR A 251 12.33 -14.75 -12.83
N THR A 252 12.38 -14.71 -11.50
CA THR A 252 13.55 -15.18 -10.73
C THR A 252 13.32 -16.52 -10.04
N ALA A 253 12.08 -17.00 -9.97
CA ALA A 253 11.63 -18.14 -9.18
C ALA A 253 11.96 -18.02 -7.67
N GLU A 254 12.25 -16.82 -7.18
CA GLU A 254 12.40 -16.58 -5.75
C GLU A 254 11.05 -16.77 -5.05
N PRO A 255 11.01 -17.55 -3.96
CA PRO A 255 9.78 -17.79 -3.23
C PRO A 255 9.20 -16.50 -2.69
N LEU A 256 7.89 -16.31 -2.87
CA LEU A 256 7.10 -15.29 -2.21
C LEU A 256 6.70 -15.77 -0.80
N ASP A 257 6.32 -14.83 0.05
CA ASP A 257 5.73 -15.17 1.34
C ASP A 257 4.29 -15.65 1.13
N ASP A 258 4.08 -16.97 1.19
CA ASP A 258 2.77 -17.60 1.00
C ASP A 258 1.72 -17.06 2.01
N ALA A 259 2.16 -16.59 3.18
CA ALA A 259 1.27 -15.99 4.17
C ALA A 259 0.72 -14.62 3.74
N ARG A 260 1.23 -14.04 2.67
CA ARG A 260 0.80 -12.73 2.14
C ARG A 260 0.26 -12.79 0.71
N ALA A 261 0.53 -13.85 -0.03
CA ALA A 261 0.10 -14.00 -1.41
C ALA A 261 -1.33 -14.58 -1.48
N LEU A 262 -2.32 -13.74 -1.74
CA LEU A 262 -3.73 -14.13 -1.90
C LEU A 262 -4.01 -14.42 -3.38
N PRO A 263 -4.15 -15.70 -3.79
CA PRO A 263 -4.53 -16.05 -5.15
C PRO A 263 -6.04 -15.77 -5.38
N ILE A 264 -6.37 -15.20 -6.54
CA ILE A 264 -7.75 -14.95 -6.96
C ILE A 264 -8.09 -15.84 -8.15
N VAL A 265 -7.25 -15.83 -9.19
CA VAL A 265 -7.44 -16.65 -10.39
C VAL A 265 -6.17 -17.38 -10.77
N TYR A 266 -6.36 -18.52 -11.41
CA TYR A 266 -5.31 -19.37 -11.97
C TYR A 266 -5.38 -19.35 -13.51
N ASP A 267 -4.25 -19.68 -14.14
CA ASP A 267 -4.16 -19.89 -15.59
C ASP A 267 -4.76 -18.77 -16.46
N ARG A 268 -4.49 -17.50 -16.06
CA ARG A 268 -4.84 -16.29 -16.83
C ARG A 268 -6.33 -16.09 -17.10
N GLN A 269 -7.19 -16.66 -16.30
CA GLN A 269 -8.61 -16.35 -16.40
C GLN A 269 -8.87 -14.88 -16.08
N PRO A 270 -9.84 -14.23 -16.72
CA PRO A 270 -10.20 -12.85 -16.39
C PRO A 270 -10.82 -12.76 -15.00
N ILE A 271 -10.35 -11.81 -14.19
CA ILE A 271 -10.89 -11.58 -12.83
C ILE A 271 -12.35 -11.11 -12.91
N VAL A 272 -12.70 -10.34 -13.92
CA VAL A 272 -14.08 -9.95 -14.20
C VAL A 272 -14.38 -10.19 -15.67
N SER A 273 -15.50 -10.85 -15.91
CA SER A 273 -16.02 -11.14 -17.25
C SER A 273 -17.55 -10.90 -17.31
N GLY A 274 -18.11 -10.84 -18.48
CA GLY A 274 -19.56 -10.74 -18.67
C GLY A 274 -19.98 -9.85 -19.83
N ASP A 275 -21.28 -9.62 -19.94
CA ASP A 275 -21.93 -8.97 -21.08
C ASP A 275 -22.90 -7.88 -20.65
N GLY A 276 -23.30 -7.01 -21.59
CA GLY A 276 -24.31 -5.96 -21.39
C GLY A 276 -23.79 -4.63 -20.82
N PHE A 277 -22.47 -4.48 -20.69
CA PHE A 277 -21.86 -3.27 -20.13
C PHE A 277 -20.65 -2.75 -20.93
N THR A 278 -20.21 -1.56 -20.59
CA THR A 278 -19.00 -0.88 -21.10
C THR A 278 -18.26 -0.19 -19.98
N ARG A 279 -17.03 0.22 -20.23
CA ARG A 279 -16.19 0.98 -19.29
C ARG A 279 -16.07 0.28 -17.93
N LEU A 280 -15.75 -1.02 -17.98
CA LEU A 280 -15.50 -1.80 -16.78
C LEU A 280 -14.22 -1.30 -16.09
N GLY A 281 -14.34 -1.00 -14.80
CA GLY A 281 -13.22 -0.71 -13.92
C GLY A 281 -13.35 -1.52 -12.64
N VAL A 282 -12.26 -2.12 -12.20
CA VAL A 282 -12.20 -2.87 -10.94
C VAL A 282 -11.07 -2.31 -10.11
N SER A 283 -11.33 -2.01 -8.85
CA SER A 283 -10.32 -1.60 -7.89
C SER A 283 -10.45 -2.45 -6.63
N TRP A 284 -9.30 -2.90 -6.12
CA TRP A 284 -9.22 -3.67 -4.90
C TRP A 284 -8.67 -2.83 -3.77
N SER A 285 -9.24 -2.94 -2.59
CA SER A 285 -8.75 -2.36 -1.34
C SER A 285 -8.40 -3.47 -0.38
N VAL A 286 -7.35 -3.28 0.38
CA VAL A 286 -6.87 -4.24 1.39
C VAL A 286 -6.71 -3.52 2.72
N ALA A 287 -7.23 -4.10 3.78
CA ALA A 287 -7.04 -3.62 5.13
C ALA A 287 -6.74 -4.79 6.08
N ARG A 288 -5.74 -4.63 6.93
CA ARG A 288 -5.45 -5.58 8.00
C ARG A 288 -6.44 -5.38 9.14
N ASN A 289 -7.08 -6.46 9.58
CA ASN A 289 -8.05 -6.40 10.67
C ASN A 289 -7.42 -6.83 11.99
N PHE A 290 -7.65 -6.04 13.02
CA PHE A 290 -7.25 -6.33 14.41
C PHE A 290 -8.37 -7.10 15.14
N GLU A 291 -8.89 -8.16 14.54
CA GLU A 291 -10.30 -8.55 14.71
C GLU A 291 -10.68 -9.49 15.87
N SER A 292 -9.76 -10.19 16.52
CA SER A 292 -10.21 -11.18 17.52
C SER A 292 -10.70 -10.57 18.83
N GLN A 293 -10.18 -9.43 19.25
CA GLN A 293 -10.63 -8.72 20.45
C GLN A 293 -11.56 -7.55 20.14
N LEU A 294 -11.33 -6.90 19.00
CA LEU A 294 -12.06 -5.71 18.58
C LEU A 294 -13.51 -6.04 18.14
N SER A 295 -13.72 -7.13 17.39
CA SER A 295 -15.06 -7.59 17.02
C SER A 295 -15.90 -7.96 18.23
N ARG A 296 -15.32 -8.68 19.21
CA ARG A 296 -16.02 -8.95 20.50
C ARG A 296 -16.34 -7.68 21.29
N ALA A 297 -15.47 -6.67 21.22
CA ALA A 297 -15.72 -5.39 21.87
C ALA A 297 -16.84 -4.60 21.16
N LEU A 298 -16.90 -4.66 19.83
CA LEU A 298 -17.97 -4.06 19.03
C LEU A 298 -19.31 -4.76 19.25
N GLU A 299 -19.34 -6.10 19.31
CA GLU A 299 -20.55 -6.87 19.64
C GLU A 299 -21.10 -6.49 21.02
N ARG A 300 -20.23 -6.43 22.05
CA ARG A 300 -20.62 -5.93 23.37
C ARG A 300 -21.09 -4.47 23.32
N GLY A 301 -20.44 -3.64 22.49
CA GLY A 301 -20.85 -2.26 22.27
C GLY A 301 -22.25 -2.16 21.68
N GLN A 302 -22.66 -3.05 20.79
CA GLN A 302 -24.04 -3.10 20.26
C GLN A 302 -25.06 -3.41 21.35
N GLU A 303 -24.73 -4.32 22.25
CA GLU A 303 -25.64 -4.77 23.32
C GLU A 303 -25.76 -3.74 24.44
N TYR A 304 -24.62 -3.20 24.92
CA TYR A 304 -24.58 -2.38 26.15
C TYR A 304 -24.45 -0.86 25.89
N ALA A 305 -23.98 -0.43 24.73
CA ALA A 305 -23.72 0.98 24.41
C ALA A 305 -23.86 1.28 22.91
N PRO A 306 -25.07 1.24 22.34
CA PRO A 306 -25.27 1.42 20.90
C PRO A 306 -24.74 2.75 20.36
N TRP A 307 -24.65 3.79 21.20
CA TRP A 307 -24.06 5.08 20.82
C TRP A 307 -22.55 5.00 20.54
N VAL A 308 -21.82 4.07 21.19
CA VAL A 308 -20.39 3.84 20.94
C VAL A 308 -20.18 3.30 19.53
N ASN A 309 -21.01 2.36 19.10
CA ASN A 309 -20.93 1.80 17.76
C ASN A 309 -21.40 2.77 16.69
N ALA A 310 -22.46 3.55 16.97
CA ALA A 310 -22.92 4.59 16.05
C ALA A 310 -21.86 5.69 15.77
N THR A 311 -20.93 5.90 16.72
CA THR A 311 -19.81 6.85 16.59
C THR A 311 -18.48 6.18 16.25
N SER A 312 -18.45 4.85 16.11
CA SER A 312 -17.23 4.10 15.79
C SER A 312 -16.88 4.25 14.32
N LEU A 313 -15.64 4.61 14.04
CA LEU A 313 -15.10 4.67 12.69
C LEU A 313 -14.97 3.29 12.03
N LEU A 314 -15.00 2.24 12.84
CA LEU A 314 -14.87 0.84 12.39
C LEU A 314 -16.15 0.32 11.72
N SER A 315 -17.28 1.01 11.87
CA SER A 315 -18.53 0.71 11.16
C SER A 315 -18.60 1.31 9.74
N LEU A 316 -17.61 2.12 9.35
CA LEU A 316 -17.55 2.75 8.04
C LEU A 316 -16.97 1.80 6.98
N PRO A 317 -17.32 1.99 5.69
CA PRO A 317 -16.62 1.31 4.59
C PRO A 317 -15.11 1.51 4.65
N ILE A 318 -14.34 0.52 4.20
CA ILE A 318 -12.86 0.50 4.29
C ILE A 318 -12.25 1.74 3.67
N ASP A 319 -12.73 2.18 2.51
CA ASP A 319 -12.26 3.39 1.85
C ASP A 319 -12.30 4.62 2.76
N LEU A 320 -13.39 4.78 3.54
CA LEU A 320 -13.54 5.87 4.49
C LEU A 320 -12.66 5.65 5.73
N GLN A 321 -12.55 4.42 6.22
CA GLN A 321 -11.67 4.10 7.33
C GLN A 321 -10.22 4.51 7.02
N LEU A 322 -9.71 4.17 5.83
CA LEU A 322 -8.35 4.53 5.39
C LEU A 322 -8.14 6.05 5.29
N VAL A 323 -9.19 6.82 4.89
CA VAL A 323 -9.13 8.28 4.94
C VAL A 323 -9.02 8.79 6.37
N PHE A 324 -9.90 8.30 7.25
CA PHE A 324 -9.94 8.74 8.64
C PHE A 324 -8.68 8.34 9.42
N ARG A 325 -8.05 7.21 9.09
CA ARG A 325 -6.74 6.80 9.66
C ARG A 325 -5.72 7.93 9.53
N VAL A 326 -5.54 8.44 8.33
CA VAL A 326 -4.59 9.54 8.07
C VAL A 326 -5.06 10.84 8.73
N LEU A 327 -6.36 11.15 8.63
CA LEU A 327 -6.94 12.39 9.12
C LEU A 327 -6.79 12.54 10.65
N LEU A 328 -6.97 11.45 11.41
CA LEU A 328 -6.86 11.45 12.88
C LEU A 328 -5.42 11.61 13.37
N LEU A 329 -4.43 11.24 12.55
CA LEU A 329 -3.02 11.38 12.91
C LEU A 329 -2.49 12.81 12.71
N ILE A 330 -3.12 13.61 11.84
CA ILE A 330 -2.71 15.00 11.57
C ILE A 330 -2.67 15.86 12.85
N PRO A 331 -3.68 15.85 13.74
CA PRO A 331 -3.63 16.59 14.99
C PRO A 331 -2.48 16.19 15.92
N LEU A 332 -2.11 14.90 15.94
CA LEU A 332 -0.96 14.41 16.71
C LEU A 332 0.36 14.94 16.15
N GLY A 333 0.53 14.90 14.81
CA GLY A 333 1.66 15.55 14.14
C GLY A 333 1.72 17.04 14.45
N ALA A 334 0.58 17.74 14.41
CA ALA A 334 0.49 19.17 14.74
C ALA A 334 0.90 19.47 16.20
N LEU A 335 0.50 18.62 17.16
CA LEU A 335 0.91 18.76 18.56
C LEU A 335 2.44 18.72 18.69
N ILE A 336 3.11 17.79 18.03
CA ILE A 336 4.58 17.71 18.02
C ILE A 336 5.20 18.99 17.49
N ILE A 337 4.69 19.53 16.40
CA ILE A 337 5.21 20.78 15.84
C ILE A 337 4.97 21.96 16.79
N VAL A 338 3.82 21.99 17.46
CA VAL A 338 3.56 23.02 18.49
C VAL A 338 4.56 22.89 19.64
N ILE A 339 4.87 21.68 20.11
CA ILE A 339 5.90 21.45 21.15
C ILE A 339 7.27 21.95 20.67
N LEU A 340 7.70 21.52 19.47
CA LEU A 340 8.99 21.91 18.89
C LEU A 340 9.13 23.44 18.72
N LYS A 341 8.02 24.10 18.39
CA LYS A 341 8.00 25.54 18.15
C LYS A 341 7.90 26.37 19.43
N GLN A 342 7.01 25.98 20.36
CA GLN A 342 6.75 26.73 21.58
C GLN A 342 7.74 26.42 22.69
N VAL A 343 8.12 25.15 22.87
CA VAL A 343 9.02 24.72 23.96
C VAL A 343 10.46 24.76 23.52
N ILE A 344 10.78 24.19 22.35
CA ILE A 344 12.18 24.15 21.87
C ILE A 344 12.57 25.49 21.21
N GLY A 345 11.64 26.13 20.49
CA GLY A 345 11.92 27.38 19.78
C GLY A 345 12.49 27.17 18.39
N MET A 346 12.15 26.04 17.74
CA MET A 346 12.64 25.72 16.40
C MET A 346 11.99 26.62 15.34
N PRO A 347 12.74 27.29 14.47
CA PRO A 347 12.19 28.07 13.38
C PRO A 347 11.60 27.14 12.32
N ALA A 348 10.36 27.35 11.90
CA ALA A 348 9.71 26.55 10.85
C ALA A 348 8.68 27.40 10.09
N PHE A 349 8.37 27.02 8.85
CA PHE A 349 7.31 27.64 8.06
C PHE A 349 5.93 27.28 8.62
N GLY A 350 5.32 28.16 9.39
CA GLY A 350 4.02 27.88 9.99
C GLY A 350 4.02 26.64 10.90
N THR A 351 2.85 26.16 11.26
CA THR A 351 2.66 24.93 12.08
C THR A 351 2.34 23.72 11.21
N PHE A 352 1.61 23.91 10.13
CA PHE A 352 1.15 22.82 9.28
C PHE A 352 2.18 22.34 8.26
N MET A 353 3.09 23.20 7.81
CA MET A 353 4.06 22.81 6.77
C MET A 353 4.90 21.59 7.15
N PRO A 354 5.51 21.50 8.34
CA PRO A 354 6.25 20.30 8.74
C PRO A 354 5.37 19.06 8.81
N VAL A 355 4.10 19.17 9.21
CA VAL A 355 3.15 18.05 9.24
C VAL A 355 2.82 17.57 7.82
N LEU A 356 2.61 18.51 6.89
CA LEU A 356 2.35 18.19 5.49
C LEU A 356 3.58 17.53 4.83
N ILE A 357 4.79 18.00 5.13
CA ILE A 357 6.04 17.36 4.67
C ILE A 357 6.16 15.94 5.23
N ALA A 358 5.85 15.73 6.51
CA ALA A 358 5.83 14.41 7.13
C ALA A 358 4.81 13.47 6.46
N LEU A 359 3.65 13.99 6.09
CA LEU A 359 2.62 13.25 5.36
C LEU A 359 3.08 12.88 3.94
N ALA A 360 3.81 13.77 3.26
CA ALA A 360 4.44 13.44 1.98
C ALA A 360 5.50 12.33 2.12
N PHE A 361 6.28 12.35 3.21
CA PHE A 361 7.26 11.29 3.49
C PHE A 361 6.61 9.94 3.83
N ARG A 362 5.41 9.93 4.37
CA ARG A 362 4.64 8.69 4.57
C ARG A 362 4.40 7.95 3.24
N GLU A 363 4.15 8.68 2.15
CA GLU A 363 3.91 8.10 0.82
C GLU A 363 5.21 7.70 0.10
N THR A 364 6.34 8.41 0.39
CA THR A 364 7.61 8.25 -0.35
C THR A 364 8.71 7.56 0.46
N GLN A 365 8.45 7.16 1.70
CA GLN A 365 9.43 6.77 2.72
C GLN A 365 10.36 7.93 3.13
N LEU A 366 10.91 7.86 4.35
CA LEU A 366 11.63 8.98 4.95
C LEU A 366 12.88 9.40 4.14
N ILE A 367 13.77 8.47 3.84
CA ILE A 367 15.07 8.78 3.20
C ILE A 367 14.86 9.25 1.75
N THR A 368 14.08 8.49 0.99
CA THR A 368 13.73 8.83 -0.41
C THR A 368 12.97 10.14 -0.45
N GLY A 369 12.01 10.35 0.45
CA GLY A 369 11.23 11.57 0.57
C GLY A 369 12.10 12.79 0.88
N ILE A 370 13.07 12.69 1.79
CA ILE A 370 14.01 13.79 2.09
C ILE A 370 14.85 14.13 0.86
N MET A 371 15.40 13.13 0.17
CA MET A 371 16.23 13.36 -1.03
C MET A 371 15.42 14.03 -2.15
N LEU A 372 14.23 13.53 -2.43
CA LEU A 372 13.32 14.11 -3.42
C LEU A 372 12.91 15.53 -3.03
N PHE A 373 12.50 15.72 -1.79
CA PHE A 373 12.06 17.03 -1.29
C PHE A 373 13.18 18.07 -1.43
N VAL A 374 14.39 17.79 -0.92
CA VAL A 374 15.53 18.71 -1.01
C VAL A 374 15.92 18.96 -2.47
N GLY A 375 15.98 17.92 -3.31
CA GLY A 375 16.32 18.04 -4.72
C GLY A 375 15.34 18.92 -5.49
N ILE A 376 14.05 18.68 -5.34
CA ILE A 376 13.01 19.43 -6.06
C ILE A 376 12.91 20.88 -5.54
N VAL A 377 13.02 21.07 -4.22
CA VAL A 377 13.03 22.43 -3.65
C VAL A 377 14.26 23.21 -4.15
N ALA A 378 15.44 22.57 -4.24
CA ALA A 378 16.62 23.21 -4.80
C ALA A 378 16.42 23.62 -6.27
N VAL A 379 15.88 22.73 -7.10
CA VAL A 379 15.52 23.05 -8.50
C VAL A 379 14.51 24.19 -8.55
N GLY A 380 13.45 24.14 -7.73
CA GLY A 380 12.45 25.21 -7.66
C GLY A 380 13.04 26.57 -7.28
N LEU A 381 14.00 26.62 -6.36
CA LEU A 381 14.69 27.84 -5.98
C LEU A 381 15.62 28.37 -7.09
N LEU A 382 16.32 27.48 -7.81
CA LEU A 382 17.12 27.87 -8.97
C LEU A 382 16.26 28.47 -10.07
N LEU A 383 15.14 27.83 -10.40
CA LEU A 383 14.17 28.36 -11.38
C LEU A 383 13.61 29.72 -10.94
N ARG A 384 13.28 29.85 -9.65
CA ARG A 384 12.85 31.11 -9.10
C ARG A 384 13.90 32.22 -9.28
N ALA A 385 15.16 31.94 -8.94
CA ALA A 385 16.26 32.89 -9.12
C ALA A 385 16.38 33.36 -10.58
N TYR A 386 16.23 32.43 -11.53
CA TYR A 386 16.20 32.71 -12.96
C TYR A 386 14.99 33.58 -13.35
N PHE A 387 13.78 33.24 -12.90
CA PHE A 387 12.56 34.03 -13.19
C PHE A 387 12.56 35.41 -12.54
N ASN A 388 13.29 35.57 -11.44
CA ASN A 388 13.47 36.90 -10.82
C ASN A 388 14.29 37.83 -11.72
N GLN A 389 15.29 37.30 -12.44
CA GLN A 389 16.05 38.06 -13.44
C GLN A 389 15.18 38.49 -14.64
N LEU A 390 14.14 37.71 -14.96
CA LEU A 390 13.17 38.04 -16.02
C LEU A 390 12.10 39.04 -15.56
N GLN A 391 12.18 39.55 -14.33
CA GLN A 391 11.23 40.53 -13.73
C GLN A 391 9.75 40.10 -13.84
N LEU A 392 9.46 38.79 -13.76
CA LEU A 392 8.10 38.29 -13.80
C LEU A 392 7.33 38.69 -12.54
N LEU A 393 6.06 39.02 -12.73
CA LEU A 393 5.13 39.21 -11.62
C LEU A 393 5.02 37.96 -10.75
N LEU A 394 4.72 38.12 -9.46
CA LEU A 394 4.69 37.05 -8.47
C LEU A 394 3.81 35.86 -8.91
N VAL A 395 2.58 36.13 -9.32
CA VAL A 395 1.59 35.07 -9.64
C VAL A 395 2.00 34.24 -10.89
N PRO A 396 2.36 34.82 -12.05
CA PRO A 396 2.86 34.06 -13.19
C PRO A 396 4.15 33.28 -12.87
N ARG A 397 5.03 33.83 -12.04
CA ARG A 397 6.27 33.18 -11.61
C ARG A 397 5.99 31.91 -10.83
N LEU A 398 5.05 31.96 -9.85
CA LEU A 398 4.65 30.81 -9.05
C LEU A 398 3.98 29.73 -9.93
N ALA A 399 3.10 30.15 -10.84
CA ALA A 399 2.47 29.23 -11.79
C ALA A 399 3.49 28.51 -12.69
N ALA A 400 4.51 29.24 -13.19
CA ALA A 400 5.58 28.66 -13.99
C ALA A 400 6.43 27.64 -13.20
N VAL A 401 6.78 27.96 -11.94
CA VAL A 401 7.48 27.04 -11.03
C VAL A 401 6.65 25.77 -10.83
N LEU A 402 5.35 25.89 -10.55
CA LEU A 402 4.46 24.75 -10.37
C LEU A 402 4.47 23.84 -11.60
N ILE A 403 4.31 24.40 -12.80
CA ILE A 403 4.30 23.62 -14.05
C ILE A 403 5.62 22.88 -14.23
N ILE A 404 6.77 23.54 -14.01
CA ILE A 404 8.07 22.91 -14.18
C ILE A 404 8.30 21.82 -13.11
N VAL A 405 7.92 22.05 -11.85
CA VAL A 405 8.01 21.05 -10.79
C VAL A 405 7.16 19.83 -11.15
N THR A 406 5.98 20.04 -11.74
CA THR A 406 5.14 18.94 -12.23
C THR A 406 5.86 18.11 -13.30
N PHE A 407 6.50 18.77 -14.27
CA PHE A 407 7.30 18.06 -15.31
C PHE A 407 8.50 17.32 -14.71
N VAL A 408 9.20 17.92 -13.75
CA VAL A 408 10.33 17.28 -13.05
C VAL A 408 9.85 16.02 -12.32
N MET A 409 8.74 16.09 -11.59
CA MET A 409 8.15 14.93 -10.90
C MET A 409 7.73 13.84 -11.89
N MET A 410 7.09 14.21 -13.00
CA MET A 410 6.70 13.28 -14.05
C MET A 410 7.93 12.58 -14.66
N PHE A 411 8.99 13.34 -14.93
CA PHE A 411 10.24 12.80 -15.47
C PHE A 411 10.92 11.83 -14.50
N ILE A 412 10.97 12.17 -13.19
CA ILE A 412 11.52 11.29 -12.15
C ILE A 412 10.72 9.98 -12.06
N ALA A 413 9.39 10.05 -12.14
CA ALA A 413 8.53 8.87 -12.12
C ALA A 413 8.78 7.95 -13.31
N LEU A 414 8.81 8.51 -14.54
CA LEU A 414 9.08 7.75 -15.77
C LEU A 414 10.50 7.14 -15.78
N ALA A 415 11.49 7.90 -15.31
CA ALA A 415 12.86 7.40 -15.21
C ALA A 415 12.99 6.27 -14.18
N GLY A 416 12.29 6.38 -13.05
CA GLY A 416 12.24 5.33 -12.02
C GLY A 416 11.67 4.03 -12.54
N GLU A 417 10.55 4.11 -13.27
CA GLU A 417 9.92 2.94 -13.90
C GLU A 417 10.83 2.29 -14.96
N ALA A 418 11.46 3.12 -15.81
CA ALA A 418 12.40 2.64 -16.82
C ALA A 418 13.65 1.96 -16.25
N MET A 419 14.05 2.32 -15.03
CA MET A 419 15.19 1.72 -14.33
C MET A 419 14.80 0.50 -13.47
N GLY A 420 13.53 0.07 -13.49
CA GLY A 420 13.02 -1.04 -12.68
C GLY A 420 13.05 -0.77 -11.18
N ILE A 421 13.31 0.48 -10.79
CA ILE A 421 13.23 0.89 -9.40
C ILE A 421 11.72 1.08 -9.13
N GLN A 422 11.12 0.16 -8.41
CA GLN A 422 9.79 0.37 -7.84
C GLN A 422 9.92 1.49 -6.78
N THR A 423 10.13 2.69 -7.27
CA THR A 423 9.91 3.86 -6.46
C THR A 423 8.42 3.83 -6.14
N GLY A 424 8.06 3.66 -4.87
CA GLY A 424 6.70 3.86 -4.36
C GLY A 424 6.25 5.33 -4.53
N LEU A 425 6.62 5.93 -5.65
CA LEU A 425 6.09 7.16 -6.20
C LEU A 425 4.69 6.84 -6.75
N SER A 426 3.79 6.47 -5.85
CA SER A 426 2.41 6.85 -6.04
C SER A 426 2.46 8.35 -6.30
N ILE A 427 2.29 8.77 -7.56
CA ILE A 427 2.18 10.18 -7.95
C ILE A 427 0.87 10.66 -7.34
N SER A 428 0.89 10.80 -6.02
CA SER A 428 -0.18 11.42 -5.27
C SER A 428 -0.08 12.91 -5.55
N LEU A 429 -1.17 13.52 -5.92
CA LEU A 429 -1.30 14.99 -6.02
C LEU A 429 -0.79 15.69 -4.74
N PHE A 430 -0.82 14.99 -3.62
CA PHE A 430 -0.50 15.51 -2.30
C PHE A 430 0.97 15.94 -2.14
N PRO A 431 2.01 15.13 -2.44
CA PRO A 431 3.40 15.56 -2.38
C PRO A 431 3.71 16.75 -3.29
N LEU A 432 3.14 16.78 -4.50
CA LEU A 432 3.34 17.87 -5.45
C LEU A 432 2.87 19.23 -4.89
N VAL A 433 1.66 19.27 -4.33
CA VAL A 433 1.09 20.50 -3.74
C VAL A 433 1.95 20.97 -2.56
N ILE A 434 2.39 20.05 -1.70
CA ILE A 434 3.20 20.37 -0.52
C ILE A 434 4.57 20.94 -0.91
N ILE A 435 5.25 20.33 -1.89
CA ILE A 435 6.54 20.80 -2.37
C ILE A 435 6.39 22.20 -2.99
N THR A 436 5.35 22.42 -3.80
CA THR A 436 5.11 23.72 -4.42
C THR A 436 4.80 24.79 -3.39
N MET A 437 3.96 24.49 -2.40
CA MET A 437 3.71 25.41 -1.27
C MET A 437 4.98 25.71 -0.46
N THR A 438 5.86 24.73 -0.31
CA THR A 438 7.14 24.94 0.38
C THR A 438 8.05 25.87 -0.41
N ILE A 439 8.17 25.67 -1.72
CA ILE A 439 8.94 26.55 -2.61
C ILE A 439 8.38 27.99 -2.55
N GLU A 440 7.07 28.14 -2.59
CA GLU A 440 6.39 29.43 -2.46
C GLU A 440 6.75 30.11 -1.12
N ARG A 441 6.53 29.43 0.00
CA ARG A 441 6.81 29.96 1.35
C ARG A 441 8.29 30.32 1.53
N MET A 442 9.16 29.45 1.06
CA MET A 442 10.60 29.70 1.11
C MET A 442 11.00 30.89 0.23
N SER A 443 10.35 31.02 -0.93
CA SER A 443 10.52 32.13 -1.86
C SER A 443 10.12 33.47 -1.22
N LEU A 444 8.95 33.53 -0.60
CA LEU A 444 8.48 34.74 0.08
C LEU A 444 9.39 35.14 1.25
N THR A 445 9.73 34.16 2.10
CA THR A 445 10.63 34.42 3.24
C THR A 445 12.03 34.88 2.78
N TRP A 446 12.52 34.36 1.64
CA TRP A 446 13.78 34.79 1.07
C TRP A 446 13.76 36.26 0.63
N GLU A 447 12.66 36.74 0.09
CA GLU A 447 12.49 38.14 -0.30
C GLU A 447 12.30 39.07 0.92
N GLU A 448 11.57 38.62 1.95
CA GLU A 448 11.23 39.41 3.13
C GLU A 448 12.36 39.39 4.18
N ASP A 449 12.85 38.24 4.56
CA ASP A 449 13.77 38.02 5.69
C ASP A 449 15.20 37.67 5.26
N GLY A 450 15.44 37.45 3.97
CA GLY A 450 16.73 37.06 3.42
C GLY A 450 16.99 35.55 3.39
N ALA A 451 18.05 35.17 2.65
CA ALA A 451 18.42 33.79 2.36
C ALA A 451 18.69 32.94 3.62
N SER A 452 19.42 33.52 4.58
CA SER A 452 19.79 32.81 5.82
C SER A 452 18.57 32.41 6.64
N GLU A 453 17.58 33.30 6.76
CA GLU A 453 16.39 33.06 7.54
C GLU A 453 15.44 32.07 6.82
N ALA A 454 15.33 32.17 5.50
CA ALA A 454 14.59 31.21 4.69
C ALA A 454 15.15 29.78 4.83
N LEU A 455 16.49 29.62 4.75
CA LEU A 455 17.17 28.32 4.92
C LEU A 455 17.01 27.76 6.34
N LYS A 456 17.11 28.58 7.37
CA LYS A 456 16.87 28.16 8.76
C LYS A 456 15.44 27.66 8.96
N LYS A 457 14.43 28.39 8.44
CA LYS A 457 13.03 27.97 8.52
C LYS A 457 12.74 26.71 7.71
N ALA A 458 13.39 26.54 6.55
CA ALA A 458 13.31 25.31 5.75
C ALA A 458 13.90 24.10 6.47
N ALA A 459 15.14 24.26 6.98
CA ALA A 459 15.82 23.20 7.74
C ALA A 459 15.04 22.84 9.01
N GLY A 460 14.50 23.82 9.73
CA GLY A 460 13.66 23.58 10.88
C GLY A 460 12.34 22.90 10.52
N SER A 461 11.73 23.25 9.37
CA SER A 461 10.52 22.55 8.90
C SER A 461 10.79 21.10 8.56
N LEU A 462 11.92 20.82 7.89
CA LEU A 462 12.36 19.46 7.58
C LEU A 462 12.70 18.67 8.86
N ALA A 463 13.44 19.28 9.80
CA ALA A 463 13.77 18.68 11.09
C ALA A 463 12.52 18.38 11.93
N GLY A 464 11.49 19.24 11.87
CA GLY A 464 10.21 19.02 12.52
C GLY A 464 9.38 17.92 11.83
N ALA A 465 9.50 17.75 10.52
CA ALA A 465 8.81 16.71 9.78
C ALA A 465 9.27 15.29 10.15
N ILE A 466 10.52 15.11 10.56
CA ILE A 466 11.07 13.79 10.93
C ILE A 466 10.32 13.18 12.13
N PRO A 467 10.22 13.81 13.32
CA PRO A 467 9.46 13.22 14.43
C PRO A 467 7.95 13.12 14.13
N ALA A 468 7.40 14.05 13.35
CA ALA A 468 6.02 13.94 12.89
C ALA A 468 5.83 12.70 11.99
N TYR A 469 6.77 12.40 11.10
CA TYR A 469 6.75 11.19 10.26
C TYR A 469 6.67 9.91 11.11
N TYR A 470 7.52 9.75 12.13
CA TYR A 470 7.50 8.57 12.99
C TYR A 470 6.17 8.40 13.73
N ILE A 471 5.49 9.49 14.08
CA ILE A 471 4.14 9.43 14.66
C ILE A 471 3.11 9.02 13.62
N LEU A 472 3.19 9.60 12.41
CA LEU A 472 2.24 9.33 11.33
C LEU A 472 2.39 7.91 10.74
N THR A 473 3.52 7.25 10.95
CA THR A 473 3.82 5.89 10.45
C THR A 473 3.79 4.82 11.55
N SER A 474 3.55 5.21 12.81
CA SER A 474 3.50 4.27 13.93
C SER A 474 2.17 3.53 13.97
N GLU A 475 2.18 2.22 13.74
CA GLU A 475 1.00 1.34 13.83
C GLU A 475 0.31 1.41 15.19
N TYR A 476 1.09 1.55 16.27
CA TYR A 476 0.54 1.68 17.63
C TYR A 476 -0.27 2.99 17.80
N ILE A 477 0.28 4.11 17.30
CA ILE A 477 -0.39 5.42 17.39
C ILE A 477 -1.61 5.43 16.49
N GLU A 478 -1.52 4.83 15.29
CA GLU A 478 -2.63 4.69 14.37
C GLU A 478 -3.78 3.87 14.98
N HIS A 479 -3.45 2.73 15.59
CA HIS A 479 -4.43 1.90 16.31
C HIS A 479 -5.15 2.70 17.41
N ILE A 480 -4.40 3.39 18.27
CA ILE A 480 -4.97 4.20 19.34
C ILE A 480 -5.87 5.31 18.77
N ALA A 481 -5.45 5.99 17.71
CA ALA A 481 -6.22 7.09 17.12
C ALA A 481 -7.55 6.62 16.52
N ILE A 482 -7.61 5.41 15.95
CA ILE A 482 -8.82 4.86 15.33
C ILE A 482 -9.76 4.28 16.37
N VAL A 483 -9.23 3.50 17.30
CA VAL A 483 -10.03 2.80 18.33
C VAL A 483 -10.51 3.76 19.41
N PHE A 484 -9.68 4.75 19.73
CA PHE A 484 -9.93 5.74 20.79
C PHE A 484 -9.84 7.19 20.28
N PRO A 485 -10.68 7.61 19.32
CA PRO A 485 -10.64 8.98 18.78
C PRO A 485 -10.89 10.05 19.86
N GLU A 486 -11.52 9.71 20.96
CA GLU A 486 -11.70 10.58 22.14
C GLU A 486 -10.38 11.07 22.73
N LEU A 487 -9.26 10.36 22.54
CA LEU A 487 -7.94 10.81 23.01
C LEU A 487 -7.45 12.06 22.28
N LEU A 488 -8.01 12.40 21.13
CA LEU A 488 -7.77 13.69 20.47
C LEU A 488 -8.22 14.89 21.30
N LEU A 489 -9.15 14.72 22.23
CA LEU A 489 -9.51 15.75 23.21
C LEU A 489 -8.34 16.07 24.17
N ILE A 490 -7.50 15.06 24.49
CA ILE A 490 -6.26 15.28 25.27
C ILE A 490 -5.24 16.04 24.41
N VAL A 491 -5.14 15.72 23.13
CA VAL A 491 -4.30 16.46 22.19
C VAL A 491 -4.74 17.92 22.12
N LEU A 492 -6.05 18.17 22.00
CA LEU A 492 -6.62 19.50 22.01
C LEU A 492 -6.30 20.24 23.33
N ALA A 493 -6.47 19.57 24.46
CA ALA A 493 -6.14 20.11 25.78
C ALA A 493 -4.65 20.49 25.87
N GLY A 494 -3.75 19.64 25.36
CA GLY A 494 -2.32 19.88 25.26
C GLY A 494 -1.99 21.11 24.41
N VAL A 495 -2.59 21.22 23.23
CA VAL A 495 -2.41 22.38 22.35
C VAL A 495 -2.88 23.68 23.00
N LEU A 496 -4.03 23.65 23.71
CA LEU A 496 -4.54 24.81 24.43
C LEU A 496 -3.60 25.24 25.58
N LEU A 497 -3.02 24.29 26.32
CA LEU A 497 -2.03 24.58 27.35
C LEU A 497 -0.75 25.17 26.76
N LEU A 498 -0.23 24.57 25.69
CA LEU A 498 0.96 25.04 24.99
C LEU A 498 0.75 26.43 24.35
N GLY A 499 -0.47 26.72 23.89
CA GLY A 499 -0.81 28.05 23.36
C GLY A 499 -0.67 29.18 24.38
N ARG A 500 -0.61 28.85 25.65
CA ARG A 500 -0.38 29.81 26.74
C ARG A 500 0.99 29.69 27.40
N TYR A 501 1.87 28.86 26.87
CA TYR A 501 3.21 28.72 27.39
C TYR A 501 4.01 30.01 27.19
N THR A 502 4.36 30.66 28.30
CA THR A 502 5.15 31.89 28.34
C THR A 502 6.55 31.67 28.93
N GLY A 503 6.94 30.39 29.09
CA GLY A 503 8.28 30.04 29.60
C GLY A 503 9.40 30.29 28.58
N TYR A 504 10.62 30.25 29.06
CA TYR A 504 11.82 30.37 28.19
C TYR A 504 11.88 29.15 27.24
N LYS A 505 12.19 29.42 25.98
CA LYS A 505 12.45 28.38 25.00
C LYS A 505 13.79 27.71 25.29
N VAL A 506 13.89 26.42 25.03
CA VAL A 506 15.14 25.65 25.27
C VAL A 506 16.31 26.27 24.50
N THR A 507 16.11 26.74 23.28
CA THR A 507 17.12 27.45 22.48
C THR A 507 17.58 28.75 23.12
N GLU A 508 16.71 29.48 23.79
CA GLU A 508 17.05 30.69 24.53
C GLU A 508 17.87 30.37 25.79
N TYR A 509 17.51 29.30 26.51
CA TYR A 509 18.29 28.85 27.66
C TYR A 509 19.73 28.56 27.32
N PHE A 510 20.03 27.85 26.22
CA PHE A 510 21.38 27.58 25.77
C PHE A 510 22.12 28.88 25.37
N ARG A 511 21.46 29.79 24.71
CA ARG A 511 22.02 31.09 24.32
C ARG A 511 22.36 31.96 25.53
N PHE A 512 21.52 32.02 26.54
CA PHE A 512 21.79 32.77 27.77
C PHE A 512 22.86 32.11 28.65
N LYS A 513 22.99 30.79 28.64
CA LYS A 513 24.05 30.08 29.36
C LYS A 513 25.44 30.43 28.83
N VAL A 514 25.59 30.61 27.53
CA VAL A 514 26.84 31.04 26.91
C VAL A 514 27.20 32.45 27.37
N LEU A 515 26.25 33.39 27.35
CA LEU A 515 26.46 34.77 27.83
C LEU A 515 26.75 34.86 29.33
N ALA A 516 26.13 34.01 30.16
CA ALA A 516 26.42 33.96 31.59
C ALA A 516 27.80 33.42 31.90
N ASN A 517 28.40 32.58 31.05
CA ASN A 517 29.76 32.08 31.19
C ASN A 517 30.82 33.08 30.68
N GLU A 518 30.51 33.87 29.64
CA GLU A 518 31.40 34.96 29.16
C GLU A 518 31.47 36.14 30.13
N GLY A 519 30.43 36.39 30.92
CA GLY A 519 30.45 37.43 31.96
C GLY A 519 31.11 37.01 33.27
N ARG A 520 31.66 35.77 33.36
CA ARG A 520 32.39 35.26 34.54
C ARG A 520 33.93 35.18 34.33
N ASN A 521 34.39 35.43 33.14
CA ASN A 521 35.82 35.63 32.80
C ASN A 521 36.09 37.12 32.61
#